data_7dbb626d49581201f9401188d3769d8b
#
_entry.id   7dbb626d49581201f9401188d3769d8b
#
_cell.length_a   1.000
_cell.length_b   1.000
_cell.length_c   1.000
_cell.angle_alpha   90.00
_cell.angle_beta   90.00
_cell.angle_gamma   90.00
#
_symmetry.space_group_name_H-M   'P 1'
#
loop_
_entity.id
_entity.type
_entity.pdbx_description
1 polymer ?
#
loop_
_entity_poly.entity_id
_entity_poly.type
_entity_poly.pdbx_seq_one_letter_code
_entity_poly.pdbx_strand_id
1 'polypeptide(L)'
;MRLVKILLLLAWCGPLWANGKLSDDIRLFSEALGYDLQYRVYEPEGMHRNSELPALYITDGQWYISRGKLPALLNREIAAGNIEPLLVVFVDSRNPDNLQQNRRNQQFFCNPRYVDFFTEELLPAVDKEYPTSAVREDRVILGLSFGGRNSACFGLMAHDSFAGIAMQSPANTEMVDELRFQYMAQEKLPLKFFMSVGTVNDNTQAGRQFMETLKFQEYDLTYREVNQGHDWDNWGPLLDDVLYTFFPAQ
;
A
#
# COMPACT_ATOMS: atom_id res chain seq x y z
N MET A 1 -0.12 -59.18 27.57
CA MET A 1 -0.78 -58.36 26.51
C MET A 1 -0.23 -56.96 26.59
N ARG A 2 0.64 -56.55 25.64
CA ARG A 2 1.17 -55.17 25.53
C ARG A 2 0.29 -54.38 24.57
N LEU A 3 -0.41 -53.36 25.07
CA LEU A 3 -1.17 -52.41 24.24
C LEU A 3 -0.17 -51.50 23.51
N VAL A 4 -0.12 -51.60 22.19
CA VAL A 4 0.57 -50.65 21.31
C VAL A 4 -0.34 -49.44 21.12
N LYS A 5 0.02 -48.30 21.69
CA LYS A 5 -0.63 -47.02 21.40
C LYS A 5 -0.12 -46.52 20.05
N ILE A 6 -0.95 -46.62 19.03
CA ILE A 6 -0.72 -45.96 17.70
C ILE A 6 -1.00 -44.49 17.90
N LEU A 7 0.03 -43.66 17.86
CA LEU A 7 -0.10 -42.18 17.74
C LEU A 7 -0.40 -41.87 16.26
N LEU A 8 -1.65 -41.51 15.96
CA LEU A 8 -2.00 -40.90 14.68
C LEU A 8 -1.47 -39.45 14.68
N LEU A 9 -0.35 -39.22 14.00
CA LEU A 9 0.09 -37.91 13.61
C LEU A 9 -0.86 -37.42 12.49
N LEU A 10 -1.83 -36.60 12.86
CA LEU A 10 -2.58 -35.78 11.90
C LEU A 10 -1.59 -34.78 11.30
N ALA A 11 -1.05 -35.11 10.13
CA ALA A 11 -0.37 -34.12 9.30
C ALA A 11 -1.41 -33.07 8.91
N TRP A 12 -1.31 -31.88 9.49
CA TRP A 12 -2.06 -30.71 9.07
C TRP A 12 -1.51 -30.27 7.71
N CYS A 13 -2.13 -30.75 6.65
CA CYS A 13 -1.89 -30.26 5.31
C CYS A 13 -2.65 -28.93 5.20
N GLY A 14 -2.00 -27.84 5.63
CA GLY A 14 -2.49 -26.50 5.30
C GLY A 14 -2.62 -26.38 3.77
N PRO A 15 -3.50 -25.52 3.23
CA PRO A 15 -3.61 -25.31 1.81
C PRO A 15 -2.24 -24.94 1.25
N LEU A 16 -1.75 -25.69 0.26
CA LEU A 16 -0.59 -25.31 -0.56
C LEU A 16 -1.05 -24.12 -1.41
N TRP A 17 -0.89 -22.91 -0.88
CA TRP A 17 -1.04 -21.70 -1.67
C TRP A 17 0.10 -21.70 -2.68
N ALA A 18 -0.22 -21.92 -3.93
CA ALA A 18 0.73 -21.70 -5.00
C ALA A 18 0.97 -20.18 -5.16
N ASN A 19 2.04 -19.82 -5.86
CA ASN A 19 2.43 -18.43 -6.03
C ASN A 19 1.33 -17.60 -6.71
N GLY A 20 0.98 -16.45 -6.14
CA GLY A 20 0.09 -15.49 -6.78
C GLY A 20 0.62 -15.02 -8.13
N LYS A 21 -0.26 -14.52 -8.98
CA LYS A 21 0.03 -14.06 -10.33
C LYS A 21 0.13 -12.55 -10.38
N LEU A 22 1.18 -12.04 -11.00
CA LEU A 22 1.29 -10.64 -11.38
C LEU A 22 0.84 -10.50 -12.85
N SER A 23 -0.13 -9.61 -13.13
CA SER A 23 -0.62 -9.35 -14.48
C SER A 23 0.46 -8.73 -15.38
N ASP A 24 0.23 -8.71 -16.68
CA ASP A 24 0.90 -7.78 -17.59
C ASP A 24 0.49 -6.34 -17.28
N ASP A 25 1.15 -5.37 -17.95
CA ASP A 25 0.78 -3.96 -17.84
C ASP A 25 -0.62 -3.73 -18.42
N ILE A 26 -1.52 -3.16 -17.62
CA ILE A 26 -2.89 -2.81 -17.99
C ILE A 26 -2.93 -1.30 -18.18
N ARG A 27 -3.30 -0.84 -19.36
CA ARG A 27 -3.47 0.59 -19.66
C ARG A 27 -4.88 1.04 -19.30
N LEU A 28 -4.96 2.24 -18.74
CA LEU A 28 -6.21 2.93 -18.46
C LEU A 28 -6.06 4.39 -18.84
N PHE A 29 -6.89 4.84 -19.79
CA PHE A 29 -6.99 6.26 -20.10
C PHE A 29 -7.75 6.97 -18.98
N SER A 30 -7.18 8.04 -18.45
CA SER A 30 -7.81 8.86 -17.42
C SER A 30 -8.44 10.10 -18.05
N GLU A 31 -9.74 10.20 -17.95
CA GLU A 31 -10.48 11.42 -18.31
C GLU A 31 -10.11 12.60 -17.40
N ALA A 32 -9.95 12.31 -16.10
CA ALA A 32 -9.55 13.31 -15.12
C ALA A 32 -8.17 13.93 -15.42
N LEU A 33 -7.21 13.13 -15.88
CA LEU A 33 -5.83 13.55 -16.14
C LEU A 33 -5.58 13.92 -17.61
N GLY A 34 -6.38 13.38 -18.54
CA GLY A 34 -6.24 13.59 -19.98
C GLY A 34 -5.10 12.79 -20.63
N TYR A 35 -4.67 11.67 -20.01
CA TYR A 35 -3.62 10.79 -20.54
C TYR A 35 -3.73 9.36 -20.01
N ASP A 36 -3.05 8.44 -20.70
CA ASP A 36 -2.97 7.05 -20.24
C ASP A 36 -2.03 6.90 -19.04
N LEU A 37 -2.46 6.07 -18.09
CA LEU A 37 -1.63 5.45 -17.07
C LEU A 37 -1.56 3.95 -17.32
N GLN A 38 -0.65 3.27 -16.62
CA GLN A 38 -0.62 1.82 -16.58
C GLN A 38 -0.49 1.32 -15.15
N TYR A 39 -1.03 0.13 -14.92
CA TYR A 39 -0.93 -0.55 -13.64
C TYR A 39 -0.80 -2.05 -13.84
N ARG A 40 -0.35 -2.75 -12.81
CA ARG A 40 -0.33 -4.22 -12.74
C ARG A 40 -1.04 -4.67 -11.48
N VAL A 41 -1.61 -5.84 -11.53
CA VAL A 41 -2.33 -6.43 -10.39
C VAL A 41 -1.66 -7.74 -9.97
N TYR A 42 -1.34 -7.85 -8.69
CA TYR A 42 -1.01 -9.12 -8.07
C TYR A 42 -2.31 -9.72 -7.51
N GLU A 43 -2.60 -10.94 -7.92
CA GLU A 43 -3.73 -11.74 -7.47
C GLU A 43 -3.20 -13.00 -6.78
N PRO A 44 -3.57 -13.26 -5.51
CA PRO A 44 -3.18 -14.49 -4.83
C PRO A 44 -3.85 -15.69 -5.48
N GLU A 45 -3.15 -16.83 -5.56
CA GLU A 45 -3.72 -18.05 -6.16
C GLU A 45 -4.79 -18.67 -5.28
N GLY A 46 -5.74 -19.37 -5.90
CA GLY A 46 -6.80 -20.10 -5.20
C GLY A 46 -8.02 -19.25 -4.82
N MET A 47 -8.05 -17.98 -5.20
CA MET A 47 -9.20 -17.11 -4.94
C MET A 47 -10.29 -17.28 -5.99
N HIS A 48 -11.53 -17.16 -5.58
CA HIS A 48 -12.71 -17.21 -6.44
C HIS A 48 -13.22 -15.79 -6.72
N ARG A 49 -13.96 -15.61 -7.81
CA ARG A 49 -14.56 -14.30 -8.15
C ARG A 49 -15.50 -13.73 -7.07
N ASN A 50 -15.99 -14.57 -6.18
CA ASN A 50 -16.83 -14.17 -5.05
C ASN A 50 -16.04 -13.96 -3.74
N SER A 51 -14.70 -14.00 -3.79
CA SER A 51 -13.87 -13.65 -2.65
C SER A 51 -13.81 -12.12 -2.56
N GLU A 52 -14.23 -11.55 -1.46
CA GLU A 52 -14.13 -10.10 -1.21
C GLU A 52 -12.77 -9.83 -0.57
N LEU A 53 -11.72 -9.72 -1.41
CA LEU A 53 -10.34 -9.54 -0.93
C LEU A 53 -10.05 -8.08 -0.59
N PRO A 54 -9.34 -7.80 0.51
CA PRO A 54 -8.79 -6.47 0.76
C PRO A 54 -7.77 -6.12 -0.32
N ALA A 55 -7.55 -4.83 -0.54
CA ALA A 55 -6.71 -4.35 -1.62
C ALA A 55 -5.71 -3.27 -1.18
N LEU A 56 -4.45 -3.45 -1.57
CA LEU A 56 -3.37 -2.48 -1.40
C LEU A 56 -3.09 -1.79 -2.73
N TYR A 57 -3.31 -0.49 -2.80
CA TYR A 57 -2.99 0.35 -3.95
C TYR A 57 -1.65 1.04 -3.72
N ILE A 58 -0.75 0.98 -4.70
CA ILE A 58 0.63 1.44 -4.55
C ILE A 58 0.96 2.43 -5.65
N THR A 59 1.36 3.62 -5.26
CA THR A 59 1.96 4.60 -6.18
C THR A 59 3.45 4.28 -6.39
N ASP A 60 4.00 4.59 -7.56
CA ASP A 60 5.34 4.11 -7.97
C ASP A 60 5.47 2.58 -8.00
N GLY A 61 4.41 1.89 -8.31
CA GLY A 61 4.28 0.44 -8.26
C GLY A 61 5.39 -0.32 -8.99
N GLN A 62 5.89 0.23 -10.10
CA GLN A 62 7.02 -0.33 -10.86
C GLN A 62 8.28 -0.56 -10.00
N TRP A 63 8.50 0.27 -8.98
CA TRP A 63 9.66 0.13 -8.10
C TRP A 63 9.41 -0.83 -6.94
N TYR A 64 8.19 -0.92 -6.44
CA TYR A 64 7.81 -1.94 -5.46
C TYR A 64 7.90 -3.35 -6.05
N ILE A 65 7.60 -3.50 -7.36
CA ILE A 65 7.82 -4.77 -8.08
C ILE A 65 9.32 -5.03 -8.27
N SER A 66 10.05 -4.07 -8.86
CA SER A 66 11.42 -4.30 -9.34
C SER A 66 12.47 -4.27 -8.23
N ARG A 67 12.37 -3.34 -7.28
CA ARG A 67 13.31 -3.15 -6.17
C ARG A 67 12.80 -3.72 -4.87
N GLY A 68 11.56 -3.41 -4.48
CA GLY A 68 10.91 -3.92 -3.27
C GLY A 68 10.62 -5.41 -3.29
N LYS A 69 10.60 -6.05 -4.48
CA LYS A 69 10.27 -7.49 -4.64
C LYS A 69 8.97 -7.88 -3.94
N LEU A 70 8.03 -6.94 -3.84
CA LEU A 70 6.80 -7.12 -3.09
C LEU A 70 5.96 -8.35 -3.53
N PRO A 71 5.86 -8.71 -4.83
CA PRO A 71 5.14 -9.94 -5.21
C PRO A 71 5.73 -11.22 -4.59
N ALA A 72 7.06 -11.29 -4.46
CA ALA A 72 7.70 -12.44 -3.81
C ALA A 72 7.50 -12.43 -2.29
N LEU A 73 7.47 -11.25 -1.66
CA LEU A 73 7.13 -11.07 -0.26
C LEU A 73 5.70 -11.53 0.01
N LEU A 74 4.73 -11.09 -0.79
CA LEU A 74 3.32 -11.49 -0.69
C LEU A 74 3.16 -13.01 -0.76
N ASN A 75 3.79 -13.66 -1.75
CA ASN A 75 3.77 -15.12 -1.86
C ASN A 75 4.26 -15.80 -0.57
N ARG A 76 5.37 -15.31 0.00
CA ARG A 76 5.95 -15.86 1.22
C ARG A 76 5.05 -15.67 2.43
N GLU A 77 4.55 -14.45 2.64
CA GLU A 77 3.78 -14.11 3.84
C GLU A 77 2.37 -14.73 3.82
N ILE A 78 1.72 -14.80 2.64
CA ILE A 78 0.43 -15.49 2.48
C ILE A 78 0.60 -17.00 2.68
N ALA A 79 1.63 -17.61 2.06
CA ALA A 79 1.89 -19.04 2.22
C ALA A 79 2.26 -19.43 3.66
N ALA A 80 2.92 -18.55 4.40
CA ALA A 80 3.23 -18.74 5.81
C ALA A 80 2.03 -18.51 6.75
N GLY A 81 0.92 -17.96 6.25
CA GLY A 81 -0.23 -17.59 7.05
C GLY A 81 0.03 -16.42 8.00
N ASN A 82 0.99 -15.56 7.68
CA ASN A 82 1.32 -14.35 8.45
C ASN A 82 0.39 -13.18 8.12
N ILE A 83 -0.13 -13.16 6.89
CA ILE A 83 -1.11 -12.18 6.40
C ILE A 83 -2.27 -12.89 5.72
N GLU A 84 -3.41 -12.22 5.68
CA GLU A 84 -4.54 -12.65 4.85
C GLU A 84 -4.24 -12.47 3.36
N PRO A 85 -4.86 -13.26 2.47
CA PRO A 85 -4.78 -13.03 1.03
C PRO A 85 -5.35 -11.65 0.65
N LEU A 86 -4.61 -10.90 -0.20
CA LEU A 86 -5.00 -9.57 -0.65
C LEU A 86 -4.65 -9.36 -2.12
N LEU A 87 -5.36 -8.46 -2.76
CA LEU A 87 -5.00 -7.91 -4.07
C LEU A 87 -4.03 -6.75 -3.91
N VAL A 88 -3.06 -6.63 -4.84
CA VAL A 88 -2.18 -5.46 -4.86
C VAL A 88 -2.16 -4.82 -6.24
N VAL A 89 -2.50 -3.54 -6.30
CA VAL A 89 -2.56 -2.74 -7.53
C VAL A 89 -1.35 -1.82 -7.58
N PHE A 90 -0.44 -2.09 -8.51
CA PHE A 90 0.81 -1.36 -8.70
C PHE A 90 0.65 -0.31 -9.79
N VAL A 91 0.40 0.94 -9.43
CA VAL A 91 0.23 2.05 -10.38
C VAL A 91 1.60 2.62 -10.75
N ASP A 92 1.91 2.60 -12.05
CA ASP A 92 3.15 3.17 -12.57
C ASP A 92 3.00 4.68 -12.78
N SER A 93 3.91 5.46 -12.19
CA SER A 93 3.90 6.93 -12.28
C SER A 93 4.45 7.47 -13.61
N ARG A 94 4.92 6.60 -14.50
CA ARG A 94 5.54 6.98 -15.77
C ARG A 94 4.53 7.03 -16.92
N ASN A 95 4.94 7.70 -18.01
CA ASN A 95 4.18 7.65 -19.26
C ASN A 95 4.30 6.25 -19.90
N PRO A 96 3.19 5.53 -20.16
CA PRO A 96 3.25 4.19 -20.75
C PRO A 96 3.85 4.16 -22.17
N ASP A 97 3.81 5.28 -22.90
CA ASP A 97 4.41 5.37 -24.24
C ASP A 97 5.88 5.80 -24.20
N ASN A 98 6.35 6.32 -23.06
CA ASN A 98 7.73 6.72 -22.85
C ASN A 98 8.12 6.58 -21.37
N LEU A 99 8.59 5.40 -20.98
CA LEU A 99 8.95 5.08 -19.58
C LEU A 99 10.11 5.92 -19.00
N GLN A 100 10.79 6.73 -19.81
CA GLN A 100 11.75 7.73 -19.31
C GLN A 100 11.05 8.99 -18.77
N GLN A 101 9.81 9.23 -19.16
CA GLN A 101 9.02 10.36 -18.70
C GLN A 101 8.30 9.98 -17.40
N ASN A 102 8.85 10.46 -16.28
CA ASN A 102 8.25 10.31 -14.97
C ASN A 102 7.29 11.47 -14.69
N ARG A 103 6.06 11.15 -14.29
CA ARG A 103 4.98 12.13 -14.03
C ARG A 103 4.72 12.38 -12.54
N ARG A 104 5.55 11.82 -11.63
CA ARG A 104 5.36 11.92 -10.16
C ARG A 104 5.10 13.35 -9.67
N ASN A 105 5.88 14.32 -10.17
CA ASN A 105 5.72 15.71 -9.75
C ASN A 105 4.38 16.34 -10.15
N GLN A 106 3.73 15.80 -11.18
CA GLN A 106 2.40 16.24 -11.59
C GLN A 106 1.30 15.49 -10.83
N GLN A 107 1.58 14.29 -10.34
CA GLN A 107 0.62 13.39 -9.71
C GLN A 107 0.59 13.53 -8.18
N PHE A 108 1.75 13.65 -7.52
CA PHE A 108 1.93 13.36 -6.09
C PHE A 108 1.88 14.58 -5.14
N PHE A 109 1.48 15.74 -5.63
CA PHE A 109 1.40 16.95 -4.81
C PHE A 109 -0.05 17.31 -4.44
N CYS A 110 -0.79 16.36 -3.85
CA CYS A 110 -2.22 16.50 -3.54
C CYS A 110 -3.02 16.97 -4.77
N ASN A 111 -2.73 16.38 -5.93
CA ASN A 111 -3.42 16.71 -7.16
C ASN A 111 -4.83 16.10 -7.14
N PRO A 112 -5.91 16.91 -7.08
CA PRO A 112 -7.26 16.39 -7.01
C PRO A 112 -7.62 15.51 -8.22
N ARG A 113 -7.13 15.83 -9.42
CA ARG A 113 -7.37 15.00 -10.60
C ARG A 113 -6.71 13.62 -10.51
N TYR A 114 -5.59 13.52 -9.78
CA TYR A 114 -4.96 12.22 -9.55
C TYR A 114 -5.72 11.40 -8.49
N VAL A 115 -6.34 12.06 -7.53
CA VAL A 115 -7.29 11.43 -6.60
C VAL A 115 -8.53 10.95 -7.36
N ASP A 116 -9.12 11.80 -8.21
CA ASP A 116 -10.27 11.46 -9.05
C ASP A 116 -9.96 10.25 -9.95
N PHE A 117 -8.76 10.19 -10.55
CA PHE A 117 -8.32 9.00 -11.30
C PHE A 117 -8.41 7.72 -10.46
N PHE A 118 -7.98 7.76 -9.20
CA PHE A 118 -8.08 6.59 -8.33
C PHE A 118 -9.53 6.27 -7.97
N THR A 119 -10.29 7.25 -7.50
CA THR A 119 -11.61 7.02 -6.92
C THR A 119 -12.70 6.77 -7.95
N GLU A 120 -12.63 7.45 -9.10
CA GLU A 120 -13.69 7.44 -10.11
C GLU A 120 -13.38 6.52 -11.32
N GLU A 121 -12.09 6.19 -11.54
CA GLU A 121 -11.68 5.45 -12.72
C GLU A 121 -10.98 4.13 -12.37
N LEU A 122 -9.91 4.15 -11.55
CA LEU A 122 -9.10 2.97 -11.24
C LEU A 122 -9.83 2.00 -10.31
N LEU A 123 -10.39 2.48 -9.19
CA LEU A 123 -11.16 1.62 -8.25
C LEU A 123 -12.30 0.90 -8.97
N PRO A 124 -13.20 1.58 -9.73
CA PRO A 124 -14.26 0.89 -10.47
C PRO A 124 -13.75 -0.11 -11.51
N ALA A 125 -12.63 0.21 -12.19
CA ALA A 125 -12.03 -0.70 -13.17
C ALA A 125 -11.47 -1.97 -12.51
N VAL A 126 -10.81 -1.84 -11.37
CA VAL A 126 -10.27 -2.96 -10.61
C VAL A 126 -11.39 -3.80 -9.98
N ASP A 127 -12.36 -3.18 -9.33
CA ASP A 127 -13.50 -3.86 -8.68
C ASP A 127 -14.35 -4.66 -9.68
N LYS A 128 -14.42 -4.21 -10.93
CA LYS A 128 -15.13 -4.93 -12.00
C LYS A 128 -14.43 -6.21 -12.44
N GLU A 129 -13.09 -6.19 -12.49
CA GLU A 129 -12.31 -7.29 -13.10
C GLU A 129 -11.75 -8.27 -12.06
N TYR A 130 -11.57 -7.83 -10.81
CA TYR A 130 -10.95 -8.58 -9.73
C TYR A 130 -11.88 -8.72 -8.52
N PRO A 131 -11.71 -9.78 -7.69
CA PRO A 131 -12.57 -10.04 -6.53
C PRO A 131 -12.17 -9.14 -5.33
N THR A 132 -12.21 -7.84 -5.49
CA THR A 132 -11.93 -6.87 -4.42
C THR A 132 -13.14 -6.64 -3.52
N SER A 133 -12.89 -6.40 -2.25
CA SER A 133 -13.87 -5.81 -1.35
C SER A 133 -14.17 -4.35 -1.75
N ALA A 134 -15.46 -3.99 -1.77
CA ALA A 134 -15.89 -2.63 -2.10
C ALA A 134 -15.86 -1.67 -0.90
N VAL A 135 -15.64 -2.19 0.33
CA VAL A 135 -15.65 -1.36 1.53
C VAL A 135 -14.31 -0.64 1.73
N ARG A 136 -14.36 0.59 2.18
CA ARG A 136 -13.17 1.44 2.36
C ARG A 136 -12.18 0.89 3.41
N GLU A 137 -12.69 0.16 4.39
CA GLU A 137 -11.91 -0.44 5.48
C GLU A 137 -10.88 -1.46 4.96
N ASP A 138 -11.16 -2.07 3.82
CA ASP A 138 -10.32 -3.08 3.16
C ASP A 138 -9.39 -2.46 2.11
N ARG A 139 -9.38 -1.13 1.96
CA ARG A 139 -8.54 -0.42 0.98
C ARG A 139 -7.45 0.40 1.65
N VAL A 140 -6.22 0.13 1.24
CA VAL A 140 -5.01 0.80 1.72
C VAL A 140 -4.28 1.45 0.55
N ILE A 141 -3.76 2.68 0.74
CA ILE A 141 -2.85 3.34 -0.20
C ILE A 141 -1.43 3.40 0.37
N LEU A 142 -0.44 3.01 -0.42
CA LEU A 142 0.98 3.00 -0.03
C LEU A 142 1.81 3.81 -1.01
N GLY A 143 2.75 4.58 -0.48
CA GLY A 143 3.78 5.26 -1.26
C GLY A 143 5.06 5.54 -0.47
N LEU A 144 6.13 5.78 -1.23
CA LEU A 144 7.44 6.18 -0.68
C LEU A 144 7.81 7.60 -1.10
N SER A 145 8.56 8.32 -0.26
CA SER A 145 9.04 9.65 -0.58
C SER A 145 7.87 10.60 -0.94
N PHE A 146 7.88 11.21 -2.14
CA PHE A 146 6.72 11.96 -2.65
C PHE A 146 5.43 11.10 -2.73
N GLY A 147 5.56 9.80 -3.00
CA GLY A 147 4.44 8.86 -2.93
C GLY A 147 3.89 8.72 -1.51
N GLY A 148 4.75 8.73 -0.49
CA GLY A 148 4.33 8.74 0.92
C GLY A 148 3.56 10.02 1.28
N ARG A 149 4.02 11.19 0.83
CA ARG A 149 3.24 12.43 0.90
C ARG A 149 1.90 12.31 0.20
N ASN A 150 1.91 11.74 -1.00
CA ASN A 150 0.69 11.52 -1.77
C ASN A 150 -0.30 10.60 -1.04
N SER A 151 0.18 9.54 -0.36
CA SER A 151 -0.69 8.70 0.47
C SER A 151 -1.38 9.52 1.57
N ALA A 152 -0.66 10.45 2.22
CA ALA A 152 -1.28 11.36 3.18
C ALA A 152 -2.33 12.29 2.54
N CYS A 153 -2.11 12.75 1.29
CA CYS A 153 -3.13 13.52 0.56
C CYS A 153 -4.40 12.69 0.32
N PHE A 154 -4.28 11.39 0.01
CA PHE A 154 -5.43 10.50 -0.12
C PHE A 154 -6.20 10.36 1.20
N GLY A 155 -5.51 10.32 2.34
CA GLY A 155 -6.17 10.34 3.64
C GLY A 155 -7.04 11.58 3.88
N LEU A 156 -6.64 12.74 3.33
CA LEU A 156 -7.42 13.98 3.42
C LEU A 156 -8.55 14.06 2.38
N MET A 157 -8.30 13.58 1.16
CA MET A 157 -9.15 13.86 -0.01
C MET A 157 -10.00 12.66 -0.44
N ALA A 158 -9.65 11.45 -0.02
CA ALA A 158 -10.28 10.19 -0.43
C ALA A 158 -10.53 9.24 0.75
N HIS A 159 -10.72 9.76 1.97
CA HIS A 159 -10.98 8.93 3.16
C HIS A 159 -12.29 8.13 3.07
N ASP A 160 -13.20 8.49 2.17
CA ASP A 160 -14.40 7.70 1.87
C ASP A 160 -14.11 6.46 1.00
N SER A 161 -12.93 6.41 0.39
CA SER A 161 -12.49 5.30 -0.47
C SER A 161 -11.37 4.47 0.16
N PHE A 162 -10.54 5.06 1.03
CA PHE A 162 -9.38 4.43 1.67
C PHE A 162 -9.39 4.66 3.18
N ALA A 163 -9.33 3.59 3.97
CA ALA A 163 -9.18 3.67 5.42
C ALA A 163 -7.72 3.52 5.86
N GLY A 164 -6.89 2.83 5.09
CA GLY A 164 -5.49 2.61 5.40
C GLY A 164 -4.55 3.55 4.63
N ILE A 165 -3.67 4.25 5.34
CA ILE A 165 -2.68 5.18 4.78
C ILE A 165 -1.28 4.74 5.17
N ALA A 166 -0.51 4.27 4.20
CA ALA A 166 0.87 3.83 4.40
C ALA A 166 1.87 4.78 3.74
N MET A 167 2.86 5.22 4.53
CA MET A 167 3.84 6.22 4.12
C MET A 167 5.25 5.74 4.46
N GLN A 168 6.13 5.63 3.47
CA GLN A 168 7.55 5.38 3.70
C GLN A 168 8.35 6.65 3.39
N SER A 169 9.06 7.19 4.37
CA SER A 169 9.86 8.42 4.28
C SER A 169 9.11 9.57 3.59
N PRO A 170 7.91 9.96 4.04
CA PRO A 170 7.15 11.02 3.39
C PRO A 170 8.00 12.29 3.32
N ALA A 171 7.86 13.02 2.24
CA ALA A 171 8.61 14.19 1.79
C ALA A 171 9.34 15.04 2.87
N ASN A 172 10.00 16.13 2.47
CA ASN A 172 10.73 17.04 3.36
C ASN A 172 9.80 17.84 4.31
N THR A 173 10.39 18.55 5.28
CA THR A 173 9.66 19.28 6.33
C THR A 173 8.63 20.25 5.77
N GLU A 174 8.97 21.06 4.79
CA GLU A 174 8.06 22.06 4.22
C GLU A 174 6.79 21.42 3.64
N MET A 175 6.95 20.35 2.88
CA MET A 175 5.83 19.62 2.26
C MET A 175 4.99 18.83 3.28
N VAL A 176 5.62 18.35 4.34
CA VAL A 176 4.94 17.61 5.42
C VAL A 176 4.19 18.57 6.34
N ASP A 177 4.73 19.77 6.61
CA ASP A 177 4.07 20.76 7.46
C ASP A 177 2.73 21.22 6.89
N GLU A 178 2.63 21.38 5.58
CA GLU A 178 1.35 21.67 4.92
C GLU A 178 0.29 20.61 5.26
N LEU A 179 0.64 19.34 5.14
CA LEU A 179 -0.27 18.22 5.45
C LEU A 179 -0.61 18.14 6.94
N ARG A 180 0.39 18.30 7.82
CA ARG A 180 0.18 18.30 9.27
C ARG A 180 -0.85 19.33 9.69
N PHE A 181 -0.75 20.56 9.17
CA PHE A 181 -1.71 21.62 9.47
C PHE A 181 -3.12 21.27 8.96
N GLN A 182 -3.22 20.65 7.80
CA GLN A 182 -4.51 20.19 7.28
C GLN A 182 -5.13 19.10 8.16
N TYR A 183 -4.34 18.10 8.61
CA TYR A 183 -4.81 17.08 9.56
C TYR A 183 -5.20 17.66 10.91
N MET A 184 -4.52 18.71 11.38
CA MET A 184 -4.86 19.39 12.64
C MET A 184 -6.08 20.30 12.55
N ALA A 185 -6.37 20.84 11.36
CA ALA A 185 -7.44 21.81 11.14
C ALA A 185 -8.84 21.21 10.99
N GLN A 186 -8.93 19.89 10.87
CA GLN A 186 -10.21 19.19 10.69
C GLN A 186 -10.48 18.20 11.82
N GLU A 187 -11.71 17.74 11.91
CA GLU A 187 -12.08 16.63 12.80
C GLU A 187 -11.30 15.37 12.42
N LYS A 188 -11.04 14.52 13.42
CA LYS A 188 -10.32 13.25 13.20
C LYS A 188 -11.07 12.40 12.18
N LEU A 189 -10.38 12.07 11.08
CA LEU A 189 -10.90 11.19 10.05
C LEU A 189 -10.79 9.71 10.49
N PRO A 190 -11.67 8.82 10.02
CA PRO A 190 -11.64 7.41 10.38
C PRO A 190 -10.55 6.66 9.61
N LEU A 191 -9.28 6.94 9.91
CA LEU A 191 -8.10 6.43 9.21
C LEU A 191 -7.18 5.67 10.16
N LYS A 192 -6.48 4.67 9.61
CA LYS A 192 -5.37 3.95 10.22
C LYS A 192 -4.09 4.23 9.43
N PHE A 193 -2.98 4.42 10.13
CA PHE A 193 -1.70 4.82 9.54
C PHE A 193 -0.58 3.81 9.77
N PHE A 194 0.24 3.64 8.75
CA PHE A 194 1.62 3.17 8.88
C PHE A 194 2.54 4.28 8.40
N MET A 195 3.61 4.56 9.14
CA MET A 195 4.65 5.47 8.70
C MET A 195 6.03 4.99 9.10
N SER A 196 7.00 5.10 8.18
CA SER A 196 8.40 4.82 8.46
C SER A 196 9.32 5.92 7.98
N VAL A 197 10.47 6.07 8.64
CA VAL A 197 11.58 6.95 8.22
C VAL A 197 12.92 6.31 8.53
N GLY A 198 13.93 6.66 7.73
CA GLY A 198 15.33 6.40 8.06
C GLY A 198 15.91 7.47 8.99
N THR A 199 16.99 7.15 9.70
CA THR A 199 17.69 8.09 10.57
C THR A 199 19.00 8.62 9.98
N VAL A 200 19.37 8.16 8.76
CA VAL A 200 20.61 8.52 8.09
C VAL A 200 20.28 9.21 6.75
N ASN A 201 20.45 10.52 6.67
CA ASN A 201 20.19 11.29 5.44
C ASN A 201 18.78 11.05 4.85
N ASP A 202 17.79 10.90 5.69
CA ASP A 202 16.38 10.79 5.33
C ASP A 202 15.58 11.97 5.89
N ASN A 203 14.29 12.01 5.61
CA ASN A 203 13.35 13.04 6.09
C ASN A 203 12.93 12.82 7.57
N THR A 204 13.87 12.41 8.43
CA THR A 204 13.62 11.97 9.81
C THR A 204 12.87 13.01 10.64
N GLN A 205 13.31 14.28 10.57
CA GLN A 205 12.68 15.36 11.33
C GLN A 205 11.23 15.57 10.88
N ALA A 206 11.00 15.64 9.57
CA ALA A 206 9.66 15.78 9.00
C ALA A 206 8.74 14.60 9.42
N GLY A 207 9.25 13.37 9.33
CA GLY A 207 8.54 12.18 9.76
C GLY A 207 8.18 12.20 11.25
N ARG A 208 9.12 12.56 12.13
CA ARG A 208 8.84 12.69 13.57
C ARG A 208 7.78 13.74 13.87
N GLN A 209 7.84 14.89 13.23
CA GLN A 209 6.83 15.94 13.40
C GLN A 209 5.45 15.49 12.92
N PHE A 210 5.38 14.75 11.80
CA PHE A 210 4.11 14.21 11.32
C PHE A 210 3.58 13.11 12.25
N MET A 211 4.45 12.21 12.70
CA MET A 211 4.12 11.19 13.69
C MET A 211 3.52 11.81 14.98
N GLU A 212 4.16 12.87 15.51
CA GLU A 212 3.65 13.60 16.67
C GLU A 212 2.27 14.21 16.43
N THR A 213 2.05 14.77 15.23
CA THR A 213 0.73 15.29 14.82
C THR A 213 -0.33 14.19 14.80
N LEU A 214 -0.04 13.05 14.18
CA LEU A 214 -0.98 11.94 14.11
C LEU A 214 -1.29 11.35 15.49
N LYS A 215 -0.27 11.25 16.36
CA LYS A 215 -0.46 10.83 17.76
C LYS A 215 -1.28 11.83 18.59
N PHE A 216 -1.03 13.13 18.39
CA PHE A 216 -1.80 14.18 19.08
C PHE A 216 -3.31 14.12 18.71
N GLN A 217 -3.58 13.79 17.45
CA GLN A 217 -4.94 13.56 16.95
C GLN A 217 -5.48 12.15 17.29
N GLU A 218 -4.73 11.36 18.06
CA GLU A 218 -5.13 10.02 18.51
C GLU A 218 -5.43 9.03 17.35
N TYR A 219 -4.76 9.18 16.20
CA TYR A 219 -4.89 8.21 15.11
C TYR A 219 -4.27 6.86 15.48
N ASP A 220 -4.85 5.77 14.99
CA ASP A 220 -4.21 4.45 15.02
C ASP A 220 -3.00 4.47 14.09
N LEU A 221 -1.80 4.45 14.68
CA LEU A 221 -0.53 4.65 14.00
C LEU A 221 0.51 3.61 14.37
N THR A 222 0.96 2.84 13.40
CA THR A 222 2.22 2.10 13.45
C THR A 222 3.35 2.98 12.93
N TYR A 223 4.37 3.25 13.75
CA TYR A 223 5.53 4.06 13.37
C TYR A 223 6.83 3.29 13.51
N ARG A 224 7.72 3.41 12.52
CA ARG A 224 9.04 2.77 12.50
C ARG A 224 10.15 3.76 12.17
N GLU A 225 11.27 3.70 12.90
CA GLU A 225 12.53 4.33 12.55
C GLU A 225 13.60 3.26 12.36
N VAL A 226 14.38 3.38 11.30
CA VAL A 226 15.49 2.46 10.99
C VAL A 226 16.76 3.24 10.73
N ASN A 227 17.92 2.65 11.07
CA ASN A 227 19.23 3.27 10.85
C ASN A 227 19.69 3.08 9.39
N GLN A 228 18.88 3.61 8.45
CA GLN A 228 19.08 3.55 7.00
C GLN A 228 18.78 4.91 6.36
N GLY A 229 19.11 5.06 5.07
CA GLY A 229 18.93 6.27 4.28
C GLY A 229 17.56 6.41 3.62
N HIS A 230 17.48 7.34 2.66
CA HIS A 230 16.29 7.56 1.81
C HIS A 230 16.32 6.63 0.58
N ASP A 231 16.29 5.34 0.80
CA ASP A 231 16.50 4.30 -0.22
C ASP A 231 15.81 2.97 0.10
N TRP A 232 16.03 1.97 -0.76
CA TRP A 232 15.40 0.65 -0.63
C TRP A 232 15.96 -0.20 0.52
N ASP A 233 17.12 0.13 1.09
CA ASP A 233 17.64 -0.53 2.29
C ASP A 233 16.80 -0.14 3.53
N ASN A 234 16.14 1.03 3.47
CA ASN A 234 15.13 1.45 4.43
C ASN A 234 13.75 0.83 4.11
N TRP A 235 13.25 1.07 2.89
CA TRP A 235 11.84 0.79 2.56
C TRP A 235 11.55 -0.70 2.37
N GLY A 236 12.48 -1.44 1.77
CA GLY A 236 12.28 -2.86 1.44
C GLY A 236 12.02 -3.75 2.66
N PRO A 237 12.88 -3.73 3.70
CA PRO A 237 12.69 -4.52 4.92
C PRO A 237 11.45 -4.18 5.74
N LEU A 238 10.83 -3.02 5.53
CA LEU A 238 9.64 -2.58 6.25
C LEU A 238 8.32 -2.87 5.50
N LEU A 239 8.37 -3.55 4.35
CA LEU A 239 7.16 -3.91 3.62
C LEU A 239 6.33 -4.97 4.35
N ASP A 240 6.95 -5.86 5.10
CA ASP A 240 6.25 -6.81 5.97
C ASP A 240 5.53 -6.09 7.13
N ASP A 241 6.14 -5.08 7.76
CA ASP A 241 5.48 -4.25 8.77
C ASP A 241 4.24 -3.52 8.20
N VAL A 242 4.29 -3.04 6.95
CA VAL A 242 3.12 -2.48 6.26
C VAL A 242 2.01 -3.54 6.15
N LEU A 243 2.37 -4.73 5.65
CA LEU A 243 1.41 -5.82 5.47
C LEU A 243 0.81 -6.27 6.80
N TYR A 244 1.62 -6.45 7.85
CA TYR A 244 1.14 -6.83 9.19
C TYR A 244 0.29 -5.76 9.86
N THR A 245 0.49 -4.48 9.50
CA THR A 245 -0.33 -3.39 10.02
C THR A 245 -1.76 -3.43 9.48
N PHE A 246 -1.94 -3.73 8.20
CA PHE A 246 -3.24 -3.59 7.54
C PHE A 246 -3.92 -4.93 7.23
N PHE A 247 -3.17 -5.99 7.02
CA PHE A 247 -3.65 -7.29 6.56
C PHE A 247 -3.18 -8.46 7.44
N PRO A 248 -3.26 -8.36 8.79
CA PRO A 248 -2.83 -9.44 9.65
C PRO A 248 -3.68 -10.69 9.40
N ALA A 249 -3.08 -11.89 9.53
CA ALA A 249 -3.85 -13.12 9.53
C ALA A 249 -4.92 -13.11 10.65
N GLN A 250 -6.12 -13.60 10.36
CA GLN A 250 -7.24 -13.69 11.28
C GLN A 250 -7.13 -14.90 12.21
#